data_0ac1297c2c5e4842696294acaf0c54b4
#
_entry.id   0ac1297c2c5e4842696294acaf0c54b4
#
_cell.length_a   1.000
_cell.length_b   1.000
_cell.length_c   1.000
_cell.angle_alpha   90.00
_cell.angle_beta   90.00
_cell.angle_gamma   90.00
#
_symmetry.space_group_name_H-M   'P 1'
#
loop_
_entity.id
_entity.type
_entity.pdbx_description
1 polymer ?
#
loop_
_entity_poly.entity_id
_entity_poly.type
_entity_poly.pdbx_seq_one_letter_code
_entity_poly.pdbx_strand_id
1 'polypeptide(L)'
;MRRPSERGSVTVVTVTLTVALMVLAGLVHDGGRIIASQQQADATAEAAARAATQELDESSLRNTDTISIDTARGRQRALAYLADAGYSGSVEIAGAEAHVTVQRERPTDLLSLIGIGSVTIHGEGTSRAVRGVVTEGD
;
A
#
# COMPACT_ATOMS: atom_id res chain seq x y z
N MET A 1 8.84 -28.59 -59.29
CA MET A 1 8.47 -28.47 -57.88
C MET A 1 9.05 -27.21 -57.32
N ARG A 2 8.21 -26.15 -57.08
CA ARG A 2 8.65 -24.90 -56.42
C ARG A 2 8.63 -25.14 -54.92
N ARG A 3 9.78 -25.04 -54.26
CA ARG A 3 9.86 -25.06 -52.79
C ARG A 3 9.14 -23.82 -52.27
N PRO A 4 8.16 -23.94 -51.36
CA PRO A 4 7.55 -22.75 -50.72
C PRO A 4 8.63 -21.99 -49.98
N SER A 5 8.58 -20.66 -50.06
CA SER A 5 9.57 -19.74 -49.46
C SER A 5 9.54 -19.82 -47.95
N GLU A 6 10.46 -20.56 -47.35
CA GLU A 6 10.66 -20.62 -45.88
C GLU A 6 11.04 -19.25 -45.24
N ARG A 7 11.43 -18.28 -46.07
CA ARG A 7 11.84 -16.93 -45.62
C ARG A 7 10.71 -16.14 -44.95
N GLY A 8 9.46 -16.30 -45.41
CA GLY A 8 8.31 -15.62 -44.78
C GLY A 8 7.95 -16.18 -43.39
N SER A 9 8.15 -17.49 -43.19
CA SER A 9 7.85 -18.16 -41.91
C SER A 9 8.77 -17.70 -40.77
N VAL A 10 10.07 -17.56 -41.04
CA VAL A 10 11.05 -17.12 -40.06
C VAL A 10 10.76 -15.66 -39.60
N THR A 11 10.43 -14.78 -40.54
CA THR A 11 10.10 -13.39 -40.22
C THR A 11 8.88 -13.30 -39.31
N VAL A 12 7.81 -14.02 -39.58
CA VAL A 12 6.60 -14.03 -38.74
C VAL A 12 6.92 -14.55 -37.33
N VAL A 13 7.67 -15.66 -37.24
CA VAL A 13 8.07 -16.20 -35.90
C VAL A 13 8.92 -15.21 -35.14
N THR A 14 9.90 -14.54 -35.79
CA THR A 14 10.78 -13.57 -35.14
C THR A 14 9.98 -12.39 -34.63
N VAL A 15 9.08 -11.82 -35.44
CA VAL A 15 8.24 -10.67 -35.03
C VAL A 15 7.34 -11.07 -33.88
N THR A 16 6.67 -12.23 -33.95
CA THR A 16 5.80 -12.71 -32.86
C THR A 16 6.57 -12.90 -31.58
N LEU A 17 7.76 -13.50 -31.63
CA LEU A 17 8.62 -13.71 -30.46
C LEU A 17 9.08 -12.37 -29.88
N THR A 18 9.46 -11.42 -30.71
CA THR A 18 9.89 -10.08 -30.26
C THR A 18 8.74 -9.37 -29.51
N VAL A 19 7.54 -9.40 -30.07
CA VAL A 19 6.35 -8.81 -29.44
C VAL A 19 6.05 -9.50 -28.10
N ALA A 20 6.10 -10.83 -28.07
CA ALA A 20 5.88 -11.60 -26.83
C ALA A 20 6.89 -11.25 -25.74
N LEU A 21 8.17 -11.11 -26.10
CA LEU A 21 9.23 -10.69 -25.17
C LEU A 21 9.02 -9.26 -24.67
N MET A 22 8.58 -8.33 -25.53
CA MET A 22 8.23 -6.97 -25.12
C MET A 22 7.07 -6.93 -24.12
N VAL A 23 6.02 -7.73 -24.35
CA VAL A 23 4.89 -7.83 -23.40
C VAL A 23 5.35 -8.41 -22.07
N LEU A 24 6.18 -9.44 -22.07
CA LEU A 24 6.74 -10.02 -20.84
C LEU A 24 7.61 -9.02 -20.08
N ALA A 25 8.47 -8.28 -20.77
CA ALA A 25 9.28 -7.23 -20.15
C ALA A 25 8.40 -6.14 -19.51
N GLY A 26 7.32 -5.75 -20.19
CA GLY A 26 6.33 -4.81 -19.69
C GLY A 26 5.64 -5.30 -18.42
N LEU A 27 5.22 -6.55 -18.41
CA LEU A 27 4.58 -7.17 -17.25
C LEU A 27 5.50 -7.23 -16.03
N VAL A 28 6.78 -7.57 -16.24
CA VAL A 28 7.79 -7.60 -15.17
C VAL A 28 8.04 -6.19 -14.63
N HIS A 29 8.13 -5.20 -15.50
CA HIS A 29 8.35 -3.81 -15.11
C HIS A 29 7.19 -3.25 -14.28
N ASP A 30 5.97 -3.33 -14.79
CA ASP A 30 4.78 -2.82 -14.10
C ASP A 30 4.48 -3.63 -12.85
N GLY A 31 4.67 -4.95 -12.88
CA GLY A 31 4.47 -5.84 -11.74
C GLY A 31 5.41 -5.49 -10.57
N GLY A 32 6.67 -5.23 -10.84
CA GLY A 32 7.63 -4.79 -9.81
C GLY A 32 7.23 -3.47 -9.15
N ARG A 33 6.71 -2.52 -9.93
CA ARG A 33 6.21 -1.23 -9.41
C ARG A 33 4.94 -1.38 -8.59
N ILE A 34 4.05 -2.30 -8.95
CA ILE A 34 2.84 -2.59 -8.19
C ILE A 34 3.22 -3.15 -6.81
N ILE A 35 4.13 -4.11 -6.74
CA ILE A 35 4.60 -4.70 -5.47
C ILE A 35 5.25 -3.63 -4.58
N ALA A 36 6.13 -2.79 -5.13
CA ALA A 36 6.74 -1.69 -4.37
C ALA A 36 5.70 -0.70 -3.85
N SER A 37 4.66 -0.41 -4.63
CA SER A 37 3.56 0.47 -4.23
C SER A 37 2.69 -0.14 -3.14
N GLN A 38 2.50 -1.45 -3.14
CA GLN A 38 1.82 -2.21 -2.09
C GLN A 38 2.56 -2.06 -0.76
N GLN A 39 3.87 -2.34 -0.75
CA GLN A 39 4.72 -2.19 0.44
C GLN A 39 4.70 -0.75 0.98
N GLN A 40 4.69 0.25 0.09
CA GLN A 40 4.59 1.64 0.49
C GLN A 40 3.22 1.97 1.09
N ALA A 41 2.13 1.40 0.57
CA ALA A 41 0.79 1.58 1.12
C ALA A 41 0.69 0.98 2.52
N ASP A 42 1.20 -0.23 2.74
CA ASP A 42 1.24 -0.88 4.06
C ASP A 42 2.06 -0.05 5.05
N ALA A 43 3.26 0.39 4.69
CA ALA A 43 4.10 1.24 5.54
C ALA A 43 3.42 2.58 5.87
N THR A 44 2.66 3.16 4.94
CA THR A 44 1.90 4.40 5.16
C THR A 44 0.73 4.16 6.10
N ALA A 45 0.01 3.05 5.95
CA ALA A 45 -1.08 2.66 6.84
C ALA A 45 -0.59 2.43 8.27
N GLU A 46 0.54 1.72 8.45
CA GLU A 46 1.17 1.55 9.75
C GLU A 46 1.63 2.88 10.38
N ALA A 47 2.21 3.79 9.60
CA ALA A 47 2.62 5.09 10.09
C ALA A 47 1.41 5.94 10.53
N ALA A 48 0.31 5.90 9.78
CA ALA A 48 -0.94 6.55 10.15
C ALA A 48 -1.55 5.94 11.42
N ALA A 49 -1.54 4.61 11.57
CA ALA A 49 -1.98 3.92 12.77
C ALA A 49 -1.13 4.32 14.00
N ARG A 50 0.20 4.41 13.84
CA ARG A 50 1.09 4.95 14.90
C ARG A 50 0.79 6.39 15.24
N ALA A 51 0.48 7.23 14.26
CA ALA A 51 0.09 8.62 14.52
C ALA A 51 -1.21 8.70 15.33
N ALA A 52 -2.20 7.83 15.06
CA ALA A 52 -3.42 7.74 15.86
C ALA A 52 -3.16 7.33 17.31
N THR A 53 -2.27 6.34 17.54
CA THR A 53 -1.97 5.82 18.88
C THR A 53 -1.18 6.78 19.77
N GLN A 54 -0.64 7.86 19.22
CA GLN A 54 0.01 8.93 19.99
C GLN A 54 -1.00 9.87 20.66
N GLU A 55 -2.24 9.91 20.20
CA GLU A 55 -3.31 10.73 20.76
C GLU A 55 -4.02 9.98 21.90
N LEU A 56 -3.40 9.99 23.08
CA LEU A 56 -3.93 9.29 24.24
C LEU A 56 -5.08 10.07 24.91
N ASP A 57 -6.06 9.34 25.45
CA ASP A 57 -7.10 9.92 26.28
C ASP A 57 -6.57 10.10 27.71
N GLU A 58 -6.18 11.34 28.04
CA GLU A 58 -5.66 11.70 29.35
C GLU A 58 -6.68 11.49 30.48
N SER A 59 -7.99 11.54 30.20
CA SER A 59 -9.03 11.34 31.20
C SER A 59 -9.11 9.88 31.63
N SER A 60 -8.95 8.96 30.71
CA SER A 60 -8.89 7.52 31.00
C SER A 60 -7.64 7.17 31.81
N LEU A 61 -6.50 7.76 31.49
CA LEU A 61 -5.26 7.57 32.26
C LEU A 61 -5.36 8.04 33.70
N ARG A 62 -6.03 9.17 33.95
CA ARG A 62 -6.15 9.75 35.29
C ARG A 62 -7.20 9.04 36.16
N ASN A 63 -8.30 8.59 35.56
CA ASN A 63 -9.46 8.08 36.31
C ASN A 63 -9.46 6.56 36.48
N THR A 64 -8.97 5.82 35.49
CA THR A 64 -9.08 4.34 35.45
C THR A 64 -7.76 3.62 35.27
N ASP A 65 -6.65 4.36 35.18
CA ASP A 65 -5.32 3.81 34.87
C ASP A 65 -5.30 2.94 33.58
N THR A 66 -6.26 3.18 32.68
CA THR A 66 -6.45 2.44 31.42
C THR A 66 -5.89 3.25 30.26
N ILE A 67 -5.06 2.61 29.44
CA ILE A 67 -4.56 3.22 28.21
C ILE A 67 -5.64 3.09 27.14
N SER A 68 -6.12 4.23 26.65
CA SER A 68 -7.00 4.32 25.50
C SER A 68 -6.60 5.49 24.60
N ILE A 69 -6.95 5.39 23.33
CA ILE A 69 -6.73 6.43 22.35
C ILE A 69 -7.93 7.39 22.37
N ASP A 70 -7.67 8.71 22.32
CA ASP A 70 -8.73 9.67 22.00
C ASP A 70 -9.19 9.43 20.57
N THR A 71 -10.35 8.78 20.41
CA THR A 71 -10.87 8.32 19.12
C THR A 71 -11.05 9.46 18.11
N ALA A 72 -11.46 10.65 18.56
CA ALA A 72 -11.68 11.78 17.67
C ALA A 72 -10.35 12.36 17.18
N ARG A 73 -9.44 12.64 18.09
CA ARG A 73 -8.12 13.20 17.78
C ARG A 73 -7.25 12.18 17.02
N GLY A 74 -7.23 10.94 17.45
CA GLY A 74 -6.49 9.86 16.79
C GLY A 74 -6.93 9.66 15.35
N ARG A 75 -8.26 9.61 15.12
CA ARG A 75 -8.81 9.51 13.76
C ARG A 75 -8.43 10.72 12.91
N GLN A 76 -8.58 11.92 13.44
CA GLN A 76 -8.22 13.14 12.72
C GLN A 76 -6.73 13.16 12.36
N ARG A 77 -5.87 12.77 13.28
CA ARG A 77 -4.42 12.73 13.07
C ARG A 77 -4.02 11.73 11.99
N ALA A 78 -4.57 10.51 12.05
CA ALA A 78 -4.32 9.49 11.04
C ALA A 78 -4.81 9.91 9.66
N LEU A 79 -6.04 10.44 9.54
CA LEU A 79 -6.59 10.90 8.25
C LEU A 79 -5.79 12.08 7.67
N ALA A 80 -5.31 13.00 8.50
CA ALA A 80 -4.43 14.08 8.04
C ALA A 80 -3.12 13.52 7.48
N TYR A 81 -2.51 12.54 8.16
CA TYR A 81 -1.31 11.88 7.68
C TYR A 81 -1.52 11.18 6.33
N LEU A 82 -2.66 10.49 6.15
CA LEU A 82 -2.99 9.84 4.88
C LEU A 82 -3.18 10.85 3.75
N ALA A 83 -3.87 11.96 4.02
CA ALA A 83 -4.10 13.02 3.03
C ALA A 83 -2.77 13.64 2.57
N ASP A 84 -1.85 13.93 3.51
CA ASP A 84 -0.52 14.47 3.20
C ASP A 84 0.32 13.48 2.37
N ALA A 85 0.15 12.16 2.62
CA ALA A 85 0.82 11.11 1.85
C ALA A 85 0.14 10.80 0.50
N GLY A 86 -1.00 11.44 0.21
CA GLY A 86 -1.76 11.23 -1.04
C GLY A 86 -2.50 9.89 -1.10
N TYR A 87 -2.94 9.38 0.05
CA TYR A 87 -3.79 8.20 0.16
C TYR A 87 -5.18 8.58 0.68
N SER A 88 -6.18 7.83 0.26
CA SER A 88 -7.49 7.79 0.91
C SER A 88 -7.62 6.51 1.73
N GLY A 89 -8.43 6.55 2.79
CA GLY A 89 -8.55 5.37 3.64
C GLY A 89 -9.55 5.55 4.77
N SER A 90 -9.64 4.54 5.62
CA SER A 90 -10.46 4.54 6.83
C SER A 90 -9.61 4.23 8.06
N VAL A 91 -10.07 4.74 9.20
CA VAL A 91 -9.41 4.57 10.50
C VAL A 91 -10.43 4.06 11.50
N GLU A 92 -10.15 2.90 12.07
CA GLU A 92 -10.93 2.27 13.14
C GLU A 92 -10.09 2.28 14.41
N ILE A 93 -10.67 2.74 15.50
CA ILE A 93 -10.00 2.81 16.81
C ILE A 93 -10.87 2.09 17.82
N ALA A 94 -10.26 1.10 18.49
CA ALA A 94 -10.90 0.31 19.53
C ALA A 94 -9.99 0.26 20.78
N GLY A 95 -10.35 1.03 21.81
CA GLY A 95 -9.56 1.12 23.04
C GLY A 95 -8.15 1.68 22.80
N ALA A 96 -7.14 0.83 22.96
CA ALA A 96 -5.73 1.17 22.76
C ALA A 96 -5.20 0.83 21.36
N GLU A 97 -6.04 0.32 20.46
CA GLU A 97 -5.64 -0.16 19.14
C GLU A 97 -6.23 0.69 18.03
N ALA A 98 -5.43 1.01 17.03
CA ALA A 98 -5.84 1.69 15.80
C ALA A 98 -5.54 0.81 14.60
N HIS A 99 -6.56 0.57 13.77
CA HIS A 99 -6.47 -0.12 12.50
C HIS A 99 -6.75 0.87 11.38
N VAL A 100 -5.87 0.89 10.38
CA VAL A 100 -5.95 1.82 9.25
C VAL A 100 -5.90 1.03 7.96
N THR A 101 -6.87 1.27 7.08
CA THR A 101 -6.86 0.78 5.70
C THR A 101 -6.66 1.94 4.75
N VAL A 102 -5.84 1.75 3.74
CA VAL A 102 -5.55 2.78 2.73
C VAL A 102 -5.76 2.25 1.33
N GLN A 103 -6.08 3.17 0.43
CA GLN A 103 -6.16 2.87 -0.99
C GLN A 103 -5.63 4.05 -1.81
N ARG A 104 -5.04 3.72 -2.96
CA ARG A 104 -4.57 4.69 -3.94
C ARG A 104 -4.64 4.12 -5.34
N GLU A 105 -5.18 4.89 -6.27
CA GLU A 105 -5.14 4.54 -7.67
C GLU A 105 -3.76 4.88 -8.26
N ARG A 106 -3.17 3.93 -8.98
CA ARG A 106 -1.88 4.09 -9.64
C ARG A 106 -1.99 3.78 -11.12
N PRO A 107 -1.58 4.71 -12.00
CA PRO A 107 -1.53 4.44 -13.43
C PRO A 107 -0.46 3.39 -13.74
N THR A 108 -0.74 2.57 -14.74
CA THR A 108 0.21 1.61 -15.31
C THR A 108 0.92 2.24 -16.50
N ASP A 109 2.17 1.87 -16.75
CA ASP A 109 2.95 2.42 -17.86
C ASP A 109 2.76 1.57 -19.12
N LEU A 110 3.16 0.31 -19.09
CA LEU A 110 3.15 -0.57 -20.26
C LEU A 110 1.84 -1.36 -20.39
N LEU A 111 1.21 -1.73 -19.27
CA LEU A 111 -0.09 -2.39 -19.29
C LEU A 111 -1.21 -1.51 -19.86
N SER A 112 -1.05 -0.18 -19.83
CA SER A 112 -1.98 0.75 -20.46
C SER A 112 -2.10 0.55 -21.98
N LEU A 113 -1.05 0.06 -22.63
CA LEU A 113 -1.04 -0.23 -24.07
C LEU A 113 -1.98 -1.40 -24.46
N ILE A 114 -2.29 -2.26 -23.49
CA ILE A 114 -3.22 -3.40 -23.67
C ILE A 114 -4.58 -3.15 -22.98
N GLY A 115 -4.87 -1.90 -22.59
CA GLY A 115 -6.16 -1.50 -22.05
C GLY A 115 -6.29 -1.51 -20.52
N ILE A 116 -5.21 -1.80 -19.77
CA ILE A 116 -5.20 -1.74 -18.30
C ILE A 116 -4.55 -0.42 -17.90
N GLY A 117 -5.38 0.65 -17.77
CA GLY A 117 -4.86 2.01 -17.56
C GLY A 117 -4.42 2.32 -16.14
N SER A 118 -5.01 1.69 -15.13
CA SER A 118 -4.66 1.87 -13.71
C SER A 118 -4.95 0.63 -12.87
N VAL A 119 -4.32 0.55 -11.71
CA VAL A 119 -4.58 -0.44 -10.65
C VAL A 119 -4.80 0.27 -9.33
N THR A 120 -5.72 -0.25 -8.52
CA THR A 120 -5.92 0.22 -7.15
C THR A 120 -4.97 -0.54 -6.23
N ILE A 121 -4.14 0.20 -5.51
CA ILE A 121 -3.24 -0.32 -4.48
C ILE A 121 -3.96 -0.19 -3.14
N HIS A 122 -3.94 -1.25 -2.35
CA HIS A 122 -4.47 -1.28 -1.00
C HIS A 122 -3.32 -1.50 -0.01
N GLY A 123 -3.50 -1.03 1.21
CA GLY A 123 -2.58 -1.29 2.31
C GLY A 123 -3.32 -1.28 3.64
N GLU A 124 -2.77 -2.00 4.60
CA GLU A 124 -3.31 -2.10 5.95
C GLU A 124 -2.20 -1.91 6.97
N GLY A 125 -2.57 -1.28 8.10
CA GLY A 125 -1.65 -1.08 9.21
C GLY A 125 -2.37 -1.07 10.54
N THR A 126 -1.75 -1.66 11.55
CA THR A 126 -2.28 -1.70 12.91
C THR A 126 -1.22 -1.21 13.87
N SER A 127 -1.63 -0.45 14.86
CA SER A 127 -0.76 -0.01 15.95
C SER A 127 -1.51 -0.06 17.26
N ARG A 128 -0.77 -0.30 18.35
CA ARG A 128 -1.31 -0.34 19.70
C ARG A 128 -0.54 0.59 20.62
N ALA A 129 -1.26 1.40 21.37
CA ALA A 129 -0.70 2.19 22.45
C ALA A 129 -0.30 1.25 23.60
N VAL A 130 0.96 1.29 24.01
CA VAL A 130 1.50 0.48 25.11
C VAL A 130 2.10 1.40 26.17
N ARG A 131 1.98 0.99 27.44
CA ARG A 131 2.69 1.65 28.52
C ARG A 131 4.18 1.28 28.44
N GLY A 132 5.05 2.27 28.41
CA GLY A 132 6.50 2.02 28.52
C GLY A 132 6.77 1.34 29.86
N VAL A 133 7.39 0.17 29.84
CA VAL A 133 7.88 -0.49 31.06
C VAL A 133 9.13 0.27 31.47
N VAL A 134 9.02 1.15 32.46
CA VAL A 134 10.19 1.66 33.19
C VAL A 134 10.60 0.51 34.12
N THR A 135 11.53 -0.33 33.66
CA THR A 135 12.26 -1.22 34.56
C THR A 135 13.25 -0.34 35.29
N GLU A 136 12.86 0.16 36.44
CA GLU A 136 13.80 0.71 37.40
C GLU A 136 14.67 -0.46 37.82
N GLY A 137 15.91 -0.49 37.29
CA GLY A 137 16.91 -1.47 37.72
C GLY A 137 17.32 -1.13 39.15
N ASP A 138 17.20 -2.12 39.97
CA ASP A 138 17.77 -2.21 41.31
C ASP A 138 19.29 -2.42 41.21
#